data_4a96b0bd07e235f16f5b5144872bad9c
#
_entry.id   4a96b0bd07e235f16f5b5144872bad9c
#
_cell.length_a   1.000
_cell.length_b   1.000
_cell.length_c   1.000
_cell.angle_alpha   90.00
_cell.angle_beta   90.00
_cell.angle_gamma   90.00
#
_symmetry.space_group_name_H-M   'P 1'
#
loop_
_entity.id
_entity.type
_entity.pdbx_description
1 polymer ?
#
loop_
_entity_poly.entity_id
_entity_poly.type
_entity_poly.pdbx_seq_one_letter_code
_entity_poly.pdbx_strand_id
1 'polypeptide(L)'
;TILLAQSHGNICVVGDSDQSIYQFRGADVRNILDFEKAFPNTTVVVLDQNYRSTQNILDAANAVISQNIGREPKELWTEEGSGTLITKFTATDETEEAKWVTQQIYHLNRNQDHPWSDLAVFYRTNVQSRAIEEQLVRQGIPYRVIGGTRFYDRKEIKDAMAYLRLAAN
;
A
#
# COMPACT_ATOMS: atom_id res chain seq x y z
N THR A 1 11.23 23.09 -12.69
CA THR A 1 10.08 23.79 -12.07
C THR A 1 10.47 25.22 -11.72
N ILE A 2 11.57 25.45 -10.98
CA ILE A 2 12.05 26.79 -10.59
C ILE A 2 12.21 27.71 -11.81
N LEU A 3 12.89 27.25 -12.87
CA LEU A 3 13.12 28.02 -14.10
C LEU A 3 11.83 28.46 -14.77
N LEU A 4 10.75 27.67 -14.69
CA LEU A 4 9.47 28.02 -15.32
C LEU A 4 8.68 29.09 -14.55
N ALA A 5 8.85 29.14 -13.23
CA ALA A 5 8.08 30.02 -12.37
C ALA A 5 8.87 31.24 -11.87
N GLN A 6 10.16 31.31 -12.11
CA GLN A 6 11.06 32.33 -11.57
C GLN A 6 10.65 33.78 -11.90
N SER A 7 10.03 33.98 -13.06
CA SER A 7 9.65 35.35 -13.52
C SER A 7 8.38 35.88 -12.87
N HIS A 8 7.45 35.01 -12.47
CA HIS A 8 6.12 35.42 -12.00
C HIS A 8 5.75 34.88 -10.60
N GLY A 9 6.51 33.90 -10.08
CA GLY A 9 6.28 33.31 -8.75
C GLY A 9 4.93 32.60 -8.58
N ASN A 10 4.08 32.53 -9.61
CA ASN A 10 2.78 31.89 -9.53
C ASN A 10 2.93 30.38 -9.78
N ILE A 11 3.15 29.65 -8.72
CA ILE A 11 3.34 28.21 -8.74
C ILE A 11 2.69 27.59 -7.50
N CYS A 12 2.01 26.47 -7.70
CA CYS A 12 1.48 25.64 -6.65
C CYS A 12 2.05 24.22 -6.80
N VAL A 13 2.57 23.67 -5.73
CA VAL A 13 3.01 22.27 -5.67
C VAL A 13 2.21 21.55 -4.61
N VAL A 14 1.89 20.29 -4.88
CA VAL A 14 1.20 19.41 -3.94
C VAL A 14 2.02 18.15 -3.79
N GLY A 15 2.20 17.69 -2.57
CA GLY A 15 2.95 16.49 -2.29
C GLY A 15 2.74 16.01 -0.86
N ASP A 16 3.25 14.83 -0.57
CA ASP A 16 3.24 14.24 0.75
C ASP A 16 4.62 13.63 1.03
N SER A 17 5.37 14.29 1.90
CA SER A 17 6.72 13.85 2.29
C SER A 17 6.69 12.47 2.98
N ASP A 18 5.61 12.15 3.69
CA ASP A 18 5.45 10.90 4.42
C ASP A 18 5.19 9.71 3.48
N GLN A 19 4.75 9.96 2.22
CA GLN A 19 4.55 8.95 1.20
C GLN A 19 5.73 8.79 0.23
N SER A 20 6.89 9.34 0.54
CA SER A 20 8.10 9.24 -0.28
C SER A 20 8.76 7.85 -0.14
N ILE A 21 8.10 6.81 -0.65
CA ILE A 21 8.52 5.40 -0.53
C ILE A 21 9.47 4.92 -1.64
N TYR A 22 9.84 5.79 -2.59
CA TYR A 22 10.71 5.44 -3.72
C TYR A 22 12.14 6.00 -3.61
N GLN A 23 12.59 6.33 -2.41
CA GLN A 23 13.96 6.84 -2.19
C GLN A 23 15.02 5.87 -2.73
N PHE A 24 14.81 4.56 -2.60
CA PHE A 24 15.67 3.51 -3.15
C PHE A 24 15.73 3.49 -4.69
N ARG A 25 14.84 4.22 -5.38
CA ARG A 25 14.83 4.44 -6.84
C ARG A 25 15.26 5.84 -7.24
N GLY A 26 15.88 6.61 -6.33
CA GLY A 26 16.38 7.95 -6.59
C GLY A 26 15.32 9.06 -6.41
N ALA A 27 14.15 8.77 -5.86
CA ALA A 27 13.23 9.83 -5.45
C ALA A 27 13.80 10.60 -4.26
N ASP A 28 13.74 11.93 -4.32
CA ASP A 28 14.28 12.79 -3.27
C ASP A 28 13.16 13.62 -2.65
N VAL A 29 12.86 13.33 -1.40
CA VAL A 29 11.86 14.07 -0.59
C VAL A 29 12.26 15.53 -0.42
N ARG A 30 13.57 15.85 -0.50
CA ARG A 30 14.07 17.22 -0.39
C ARG A 30 13.49 18.15 -1.44
N ASN A 31 13.02 17.63 -2.58
CA ASN A 31 12.33 18.43 -3.59
C ASN A 31 11.10 19.15 -3.05
N ILE A 32 10.41 18.59 -2.05
CA ILE A 32 9.29 19.23 -1.36
C ILE A 32 9.79 20.12 -0.25
N LEU A 33 10.68 19.61 0.60
CA LEU A 33 11.21 20.33 1.78
C LEU A 33 12.03 21.57 1.41
N ASP A 34 12.74 21.55 0.28
CA ASP A 34 13.55 22.68 -0.20
C ASP A 34 12.75 23.67 -1.06
N PHE A 35 11.46 23.43 -1.30
CA PHE A 35 10.62 24.31 -2.11
C PHE A 35 10.53 25.72 -1.50
N GLU A 36 10.33 25.82 -0.20
CA GLU A 36 10.25 27.08 0.53
C GLU A 36 11.56 27.88 0.46
N LYS A 37 12.72 27.20 0.41
CA LYS A 37 14.03 27.85 0.22
C LYS A 37 14.14 28.48 -1.15
N ALA A 38 13.56 27.84 -2.18
CA ALA A 38 13.57 28.35 -3.55
C ALA A 38 12.53 29.47 -3.77
N PHE A 39 11.46 29.48 -2.98
CA PHE A 39 10.38 30.45 -3.05
C PHE A 39 10.07 30.99 -1.65
N PRO A 40 10.80 32.03 -1.17
CA PRO A 40 10.70 32.50 0.22
C PRO A 40 9.34 33.01 0.67
N ASN A 41 8.47 33.39 -0.30
CA ASN A 41 7.12 33.87 -0.02
C ASN A 41 6.05 32.76 -0.14
N THR A 42 6.45 31.50 -0.03
CA THR A 42 5.52 30.36 -0.11
C THR A 42 4.54 30.36 1.07
N THR A 43 3.28 30.13 0.77
CA THR A 43 2.26 29.81 1.78
C THR A 43 2.09 28.31 1.79
N VAL A 44 2.32 27.69 2.94
CA VAL A 44 2.11 26.24 3.14
C VAL A 44 0.71 26.02 3.68
N VAL A 45 -0.05 25.16 3.01
CA VAL A 45 -1.37 24.70 3.47
C VAL A 45 -1.29 23.21 3.74
N VAL A 46 -1.48 22.84 5.00
CA VAL A 46 -1.49 21.43 5.41
C VAL A 46 -2.89 20.86 5.22
N LEU A 47 -2.98 19.74 4.48
CA LEU A 47 -4.21 18.99 4.29
C LEU A 47 -4.17 17.76 5.22
N ASP A 48 -4.66 17.93 6.44
CA ASP A 48 -4.61 16.94 7.50
C ASP A 48 -5.94 16.18 7.71
N GLN A 49 -7.06 16.71 7.22
CA GLN A 49 -8.32 16.00 7.23
C GLN A 49 -8.34 14.88 6.19
N ASN A 50 -8.63 13.67 6.64
CA ASN A 50 -8.78 12.48 5.80
C ASN A 50 -10.26 12.12 5.63
N TYR A 51 -10.66 11.81 4.40
CA TYR A 51 -12.03 11.47 4.01
C TYR A 51 -12.17 10.02 3.53
N ARG A 52 -11.14 9.20 3.74
CA ARG A 52 -11.08 7.82 3.23
C ARG A 52 -11.19 6.79 4.34
N SER A 53 -10.54 7.06 5.46
CA SER A 53 -10.30 6.07 6.52
C SER A 53 -10.94 6.52 7.82
N THR A 54 -11.33 5.55 8.65
CA THR A 54 -11.76 5.77 10.02
C THR A 54 -10.58 6.08 10.94
N GLN A 55 -10.86 6.67 12.10
CA GLN A 55 -9.84 7.20 13.01
C GLN A 55 -8.87 6.12 13.51
N ASN A 56 -9.32 4.89 13.81
CA ASN A 56 -8.45 3.80 14.24
C ASN A 56 -7.34 3.47 13.22
N ILE A 57 -7.64 3.60 11.92
CA ILE A 57 -6.65 3.40 10.85
C ILE A 57 -5.66 4.56 10.82
N LEU A 58 -6.15 5.79 10.97
CA LEU A 58 -5.31 6.99 10.98
C LEU A 58 -4.41 7.04 12.21
N ASP A 59 -4.91 6.65 13.38
CA ASP A 59 -4.13 6.60 14.62
C ASP A 59 -2.94 5.63 14.47
N ALA A 60 -3.17 4.46 13.87
CA ALA A 60 -2.11 3.52 13.59
C ALA A 60 -1.09 4.06 12.56
N ALA A 61 -1.56 4.73 11.51
CA ALA A 61 -0.71 5.36 10.51
C ALA A 61 0.10 6.52 11.12
N ASN A 62 -0.53 7.39 11.91
CA ASN A 62 0.13 8.48 12.64
C ASN A 62 1.21 7.94 13.59
N ALA A 63 0.91 6.86 14.33
CA ALA A 63 1.86 6.24 15.23
C ALA A 63 3.09 5.65 14.50
N VAL A 64 2.90 5.03 13.35
CA VAL A 64 4.01 4.51 12.52
C VAL A 64 4.85 5.66 11.98
N ILE A 65 4.22 6.65 11.37
CA ILE A 65 4.94 7.72 10.68
C ILE A 65 5.63 8.67 11.67
N SER A 66 5.16 8.77 12.91
CA SER A 66 5.80 9.59 13.95
C SER A 66 7.22 9.14 14.31
N GLN A 67 7.59 7.89 13.96
CA GLN A 67 8.94 7.37 14.16
C GLN A 67 9.95 7.92 13.14
N ASN A 68 9.50 8.56 12.06
CA ASN A 68 10.38 9.12 11.06
C ASN A 68 11.02 10.43 11.56
N ILE A 69 12.35 10.51 11.43
CA ILE A 69 13.11 11.68 11.81
C ILE A 69 13.10 12.70 10.66
N GLY A 70 12.97 13.98 10.99
CA GLY A 70 13.09 15.08 10.01
C GLY A 70 11.84 15.33 9.16
N ARG A 71 10.67 14.81 9.57
CA ARG A 71 9.38 15.12 8.94
C ARG A 71 8.77 16.40 9.51
N GLU A 72 7.96 17.08 8.71
CA GLU A 72 7.09 18.12 9.25
C GLU A 72 5.94 17.48 10.04
N PRO A 73 5.66 17.97 11.26
CA PRO A 73 4.58 17.41 12.07
C PRO A 73 3.23 17.62 11.40
N LYS A 74 2.53 16.54 11.09
CA LYS A 74 1.11 16.56 10.75
C LYS A 74 0.45 15.33 11.37
N GLU A 75 -0.78 15.46 11.76
CA GLU A 75 -1.59 14.39 12.34
C GLU A 75 -2.88 14.29 11.56
N LEU A 76 -3.08 13.15 10.91
CA LEU A 76 -4.28 12.92 10.12
C LEU A 76 -5.46 12.64 11.04
N TRP A 77 -6.59 13.26 10.76
CA TRP A 77 -7.85 13.10 11.48
C TRP A 77 -9.03 12.96 10.51
N THR A 78 -10.17 12.48 11.00
CA THR A 78 -11.37 12.27 10.18
C THR A 78 -12.65 12.50 10.97
N GLU A 79 -13.74 12.77 10.26
CA GLU A 79 -15.12 12.79 10.80
C GLU A 79 -15.84 11.45 10.62
N GLU A 80 -15.21 10.45 9.98
CA GLU A 80 -15.78 9.12 9.69
C GLU A 80 -15.91 8.22 10.95
N GLY A 81 -15.66 8.76 12.13
CA GLY A 81 -15.72 8.04 13.39
C GLY A 81 -14.56 7.07 13.63
N SER A 82 -14.63 6.32 14.72
CA SER A 82 -13.53 5.45 15.16
C SER A 82 -13.31 4.25 14.24
N GLY A 83 -14.38 3.66 13.72
CA GLY A 83 -14.30 2.45 12.88
C GLY A 83 -13.93 1.18 13.64
N THR A 84 -13.70 0.11 12.90
CA THR A 84 -13.31 -1.20 13.44
C THR A 84 -11.86 -1.18 13.93
N LEU A 85 -11.58 -1.92 15.00
CA LEU A 85 -10.21 -2.08 15.52
C LEU A 85 -9.33 -2.86 14.54
N ILE A 86 -8.06 -2.49 14.47
CA ILE A 86 -7.06 -3.21 13.68
C ILE A 86 -6.75 -4.56 14.34
N THR A 87 -6.82 -5.62 13.56
CA THR A 87 -6.45 -6.96 14.03
C THR A 87 -5.01 -7.28 13.62
N LYS A 88 -4.22 -7.73 14.60
CA LYS A 88 -2.88 -8.26 14.38
C LYS A 88 -2.90 -9.77 14.53
N PHE A 89 -2.35 -10.47 13.55
CA PHE A 89 -2.14 -11.92 13.60
C PHE A 89 -0.66 -12.23 13.36
N THR A 90 -0.11 -13.19 14.11
CA THR A 90 1.26 -13.67 13.92
C THR A 90 1.18 -15.16 13.59
N ALA A 91 1.53 -15.51 12.38
CA ALA A 91 1.58 -16.87 11.89
C ALA A 91 2.94 -17.54 12.21
N THR A 92 2.97 -18.85 12.21
CA THR A 92 4.19 -19.67 12.35
C THR A 92 4.94 -19.79 11.02
N ASP A 93 4.21 -19.74 9.90
CA ASP A 93 4.75 -19.82 8.55
C ASP A 93 3.84 -19.08 7.54
N GLU A 94 4.30 -18.99 6.29
CA GLU A 94 3.58 -18.34 5.20
C GLU A 94 2.28 -19.07 4.82
N THR A 95 2.17 -20.35 5.10
CA THR A 95 0.97 -21.15 4.79
C THR A 95 -0.14 -20.84 5.78
N GLU A 96 0.20 -20.74 7.06
CA GLU A 96 -0.74 -20.34 8.11
C GLU A 96 -1.19 -18.90 7.92
N GLU A 97 -0.26 -17.97 7.58
CA GLU A 97 -0.59 -16.59 7.23
C GLU A 97 -1.60 -16.52 6.10
N ALA A 98 -1.32 -17.18 4.99
CA ALA A 98 -2.19 -17.18 3.82
C ALA A 98 -3.57 -17.80 4.10
N LYS A 99 -3.60 -18.86 4.90
CA LYS A 99 -4.85 -19.51 5.34
C LYS A 99 -5.68 -18.57 6.21
N TRP A 100 -5.06 -17.89 7.16
CA TRP A 100 -5.75 -16.93 8.01
C TRP A 100 -6.31 -15.76 7.19
N VAL A 101 -5.49 -15.17 6.31
CA VAL A 101 -5.90 -14.07 5.43
C VAL A 101 -7.11 -14.46 4.58
N THR A 102 -7.08 -15.62 3.95
CA THR A 102 -8.20 -16.07 3.10
C THR A 102 -9.45 -16.41 3.90
N GLN A 103 -9.31 -16.88 5.15
CA GLN A 103 -10.44 -17.05 6.07
C GLN A 103 -11.08 -15.70 6.42
N GLN A 104 -10.28 -14.65 6.69
CA GLN A 104 -10.81 -13.31 6.94
C GLN A 104 -11.54 -12.76 5.72
N ILE A 105 -10.98 -12.89 4.52
CA ILE A 105 -11.60 -12.50 3.26
C ILE A 105 -12.97 -13.20 3.09
N TYR A 106 -13.00 -14.50 3.30
CA TYR A 106 -14.22 -15.29 3.20
C TYR A 106 -15.28 -14.85 4.22
N HIS A 107 -14.85 -14.60 5.47
CA HIS A 107 -15.73 -14.13 6.54
C HIS A 107 -16.35 -12.76 6.22
N LEU A 108 -15.53 -11.81 5.76
CA LEU A 108 -15.99 -10.47 5.37
C LEU A 108 -17.01 -10.54 4.24
N ASN A 109 -16.77 -11.36 3.23
CA ASN A 109 -17.70 -11.49 2.11
C ASN A 109 -19.01 -12.18 2.52
N ARG A 110 -18.95 -13.32 3.25
CA ARG A 110 -20.13 -14.13 3.55
C ARG A 110 -20.98 -13.64 4.70
N ASN A 111 -20.34 -13.04 5.71
CA ASN A 111 -21.01 -12.69 6.97
C ASN A 111 -21.22 -11.18 7.13
N GLN A 112 -20.55 -10.35 6.33
CA GLN A 112 -20.61 -8.89 6.42
C GLN A 112 -20.95 -8.23 5.07
N ASP A 113 -21.33 -9.02 4.06
CA ASP A 113 -21.75 -8.58 2.73
C ASP A 113 -20.75 -7.66 1.98
N HIS A 114 -19.45 -7.75 2.31
CA HIS A 114 -18.43 -7.05 1.55
C HIS A 114 -18.20 -7.73 0.21
N PRO A 115 -18.41 -7.07 -0.94
CA PRO A 115 -18.08 -7.66 -2.24
C PRO A 115 -16.58 -7.93 -2.33
N TRP A 116 -16.21 -8.98 -3.10
CA TRP A 116 -14.80 -9.34 -3.29
C TRP A 116 -13.93 -8.18 -3.80
N SER A 117 -14.54 -7.29 -4.59
CA SER A 117 -13.88 -6.08 -5.15
C SER A 117 -13.41 -5.08 -4.12
N ASP A 118 -13.98 -5.10 -2.93
CA ASP A 118 -13.71 -4.12 -1.86
C ASP A 118 -12.59 -4.60 -0.93
N LEU A 119 -12.11 -5.83 -1.15
CA LEU A 119 -11.07 -6.45 -0.34
C LEU A 119 -9.73 -6.42 -1.08
N ALA A 120 -8.67 -6.00 -0.39
CA ALA A 120 -7.33 -5.97 -0.94
C ALA A 120 -6.31 -6.58 0.02
N VAL A 121 -5.34 -7.30 -0.52
CA VAL A 121 -4.20 -7.84 0.22
C VAL A 121 -2.94 -7.19 -0.30
N PHE A 122 -2.18 -6.55 0.59
CA PHE A 122 -0.90 -5.93 0.26
C PHE A 122 0.25 -6.77 0.81
N TYR A 123 1.30 -6.89 0.02
CA TYR A 123 2.53 -7.58 0.41
C TYR A 123 3.76 -6.80 -0.07
N ARG A 124 4.89 -7.01 0.61
CA ARG A 124 6.12 -6.26 0.32
C ARG A 124 6.86 -6.75 -0.91
N THR A 125 6.86 -8.06 -1.15
CA THR A 125 7.59 -8.70 -2.25
C THR A 125 6.69 -9.68 -3.00
N ASN A 126 6.92 -9.80 -4.32
CA ASN A 126 6.12 -10.69 -5.17
C ASN A 126 6.22 -12.18 -4.78
N VAL A 127 7.23 -12.59 -4.04
CA VAL A 127 7.36 -13.98 -3.57
C VAL A 127 6.25 -14.33 -2.59
N GLN A 128 5.83 -13.38 -1.76
CA GLN A 128 4.77 -13.57 -0.76
C GLN A 128 3.39 -13.85 -1.37
N SER A 129 3.15 -13.42 -2.63
CA SER A 129 1.86 -13.64 -3.28
C SER A 129 1.53 -15.12 -3.49
N ARG A 130 2.54 -15.99 -3.65
CA ARG A 130 2.36 -17.39 -3.99
C ARG A 130 1.45 -18.14 -3.00
N ALA A 131 1.78 -18.09 -1.72
CA ALA A 131 1.03 -18.80 -0.68
C ALA A 131 -0.42 -18.29 -0.60
N ILE A 132 -0.61 -16.97 -0.75
CA ILE A 132 -1.93 -16.33 -0.74
C ILE A 132 -2.73 -16.75 -1.99
N GLU A 133 -2.14 -16.69 -3.18
CA GLU A 133 -2.79 -17.10 -4.44
C GLU A 133 -3.23 -18.58 -4.39
N GLU A 134 -2.36 -19.47 -3.88
CA GLU A 134 -2.68 -20.89 -3.72
C GLU A 134 -3.89 -21.11 -2.80
N GLN A 135 -4.00 -20.36 -1.71
CA GLN A 135 -5.14 -20.46 -0.80
C GLN A 135 -6.42 -19.86 -1.39
N LEU A 136 -6.33 -18.72 -2.10
CA LEU A 136 -7.47 -18.13 -2.80
C LEU A 136 -8.04 -19.10 -3.84
N VAL A 137 -7.19 -19.76 -4.63
CA VAL A 137 -7.59 -20.76 -5.62
C VAL A 137 -8.26 -21.98 -4.94
N ARG A 138 -7.67 -22.49 -3.86
CA ARG A 138 -8.24 -23.63 -3.11
C ARG A 138 -9.64 -23.36 -2.55
N GLN A 139 -9.90 -22.11 -2.16
CA GLN A 139 -11.19 -21.70 -1.60
C GLN A 139 -12.16 -21.17 -2.66
N GLY A 140 -11.77 -21.14 -3.94
CA GLY A 140 -12.59 -20.63 -5.03
C GLY A 140 -12.88 -19.13 -4.93
N ILE A 141 -11.99 -18.36 -4.27
CA ILE A 141 -12.11 -16.91 -4.12
C ILE A 141 -11.57 -16.25 -5.38
N PRO A 142 -12.37 -15.44 -6.10
CA PRO A 142 -11.90 -14.73 -7.27
C PRO A 142 -10.89 -13.64 -6.86
N TYR A 143 -9.78 -13.53 -7.59
CA TYR A 143 -8.76 -12.51 -7.31
C TYR A 143 -8.09 -11.99 -8.58
N ARG A 144 -7.46 -10.83 -8.45
CA ARG A 144 -6.63 -10.20 -9.48
C ARG A 144 -5.32 -9.70 -8.87
N VAL A 145 -4.18 -10.04 -9.47
CA VAL A 145 -2.88 -9.48 -9.11
C VAL A 145 -2.69 -8.15 -9.83
N ILE A 146 -2.38 -7.09 -9.09
CA ILE A 146 -2.16 -5.74 -9.63
C ILE A 146 -0.66 -5.43 -9.55
N GLY A 147 -0.10 -4.92 -10.64
CA GLY A 147 1.32 -4.56 -10.72
C GLY A 147 2.27 -5.73 -10.92
N GLY A 148 1.75 -6.91 -11.19
CA GLY A 148 2.54 -8.12 -11.47
C GLY A 148 1.77 -9.14 -12.30
N THR A 149 2.40 -10.27 -12.58
CA THR A 149 1.77 -11.46 -13.15
C THR A 149 1.49 -12.47 -12.05
N ARG A 150 0.40 -13.23 -12.17
CA ARG A 150 0.12 -14.36 -11.26
C ARG A 150 1.32 -15.27 -11.20
N PHE A 151 1.59 -15.86 -10.05
CA PHE A 151 2.77 -16.69 -9.84
C PHE A 151 2.95 -17.76 -10.95
N TYR A 152 1.91 -18.52 -11.24
CA TYR A 152 1.96 -19.57 -12.26
C TYR A 152 1.91 -19.07 -13.72
N ASP A 153 1.65 -17.78 -13.92
CA ASP A 153 1.66 -17.14 -15.24
C ASP A 153 3.02 -16.58 -15.64
N ARG A 154 3.95 -16.50 -14.69
CA ARG A 154 5.33 -16.04 -14.93
C ARG A 154 6.03 -16.98 -15.90
N LYS A 155 6.78 -16.42 -16.85
CA LYS A 155 7.47 -17.17 -17.91
C LYS A 155 8.34 -18.29 -17.32
N GLU A 156 9.16 -17.97 -16.33
CA GLU A 156 10.09 -18.90 -15.68
C GLU A 156 9.37 -20.09 -15.05
N ILE A 157 8.19 -19.84 -14.48
CA ILE A 157 7.36 -20.89 -13.86
C ILE A 157 6.70 -21.75 -14.93
N LYS A 158 6.19 -21.14 -16.01
CA LYS A 158 5.61 -21.88 -17.14
C LYS A 158 6.64 -22.77 -17.82
N ASP A 159 7.86 -22.27 -18.02
CA ASP A 159 8.96 -23.03 -18.61
C ASP A 159 9.34 -24.21 -17.70
N ALA A 160 9.53 -23.98 -16.39
CA ALA A 160 9.80 -25.05 -15.43
C ALA A 160 8.70 -26.12 -15.40
N MET A 161 7.43 -25.70 -15.40
CA MET A 161 6.29 -26.61 -15.42
C MET A 161 6.19 -27.40 -16.71
N ALA A 162 6.58 -26.83 -17.85
CA ALA A 162 6.62 -27.52 -19.12
C ALA A 162 7.65 -28.65 -19.10
N TYR A 163 8.87 -28.39 -18.58
CA TYR A 163 9.90 -29.42 -18.42
C TYR A 163 9.46 -30.53 -17.45
N LEU A 164 8.85 -30.18 -16.33
CA LEU A 164 8.33 -31.19 -15.39
C LEU A 164 7.25 -32.08 -16.01
N ARG A 165 6.34 -31.50 -16.82
CA ARG A 165 5.32 -32.27 -17.54
C ARG A 165 5.92 -33.22 -18.58
N LEU A 166 6.97 -32.78 -19.30
CA LEU A 166 7.68 -33.63 -20.23
C LEU A 166 8.40 -34.80 -19.54
N ALA A 167 8.92 -34.59 -18.32
CA ALA A 167 9.58 -35.62 -17.54
C ALA A 167 8.61 -36.60 -16.87
N ALA A 168 7.34 -36.21 -16.69
CA ALA A 168 6.32 -37.03 -16.06
C ALA A 168 5.46 -37.87 -17.02
N ASN A 169 5.61 -37.65 -18.35
CA ASN A 169 5.01 -38.43 -19.42
C ASN A 169 6.06 -39.36 -20.06
#